data_8b6f83fc30f1973ddb6072eba97cfec7
#
_entry.id   8b6f83fc30f1973ddb6072eba97cfec7
#
_cell.length_a   1.000
_cell.length_b   1.000
_cell.length_c   1.000
_cell.angle_alpha   90.00
_cell.angle_beta   90.00
_cell.angle_gamma   90.00
#
_symmetry.space_group_name_H-M   'P 1'
#
loop_
_entity.id
_entity.type
_entity.pdbx_description
1 polymer ?
#
loop_
_entity_poly.entity_id
_entity_poly.type
_entity_poly.pdbx_seq_one_letter_code
_entity_poly.pdbx_strand_id
1 'polypeptide(L)'
;MKKKTLAVLLSAAMLVTGILSGCGGGGSTSSAASSGSTDSTSSAASESSASESTGSGTNAAAGQVTAVGTNRDETLVVETQTPTDTPGQFNSYMSGTTMGFGIHQLMSAHLWEMDTVAGEQYPEVAEDMGTPNEDFTEWTVKIRQGLKWSDGEDLNADDVVFTFNMIKENDKIGASAATNLYIDKVEKVDDYTVKFTMKESFPRFTQRYGITVWGTDYRIVPEHIYSQQADVTTYKDEQPVVAGPYTVDDYDPNGDWILYKLRDDWQDSTLGVVGADHYGYTADQVPAKYVWFRYLGDSASRQMQMVSNEVDVLAEVTMEELEAMQGQNDKISAWYSEFPFATADDPGAKGLVFSQGQGAPYDNADFRWAITLALDIDQISMNIFQGAGRAAPIPLMNNTKYLQDTYTIPMQDWLENFELDLGDGTTIKPYDTGYAKRMAEKTGVTGTDEELIDMFGAGWWKHDAEAAEKLLIKAGFEKKDDGWYFNGSKFTLELSYLADTEAQAGRGVQAAYNQLQAFGLDCTIVSKSSATWDVDGGQGNYYLAGYWPSGGILKDFYS
;
A
#
# COMPACT_ATOMS: atom_id res chain seq x y z
N MET A 1 29.54 -23.02 -14.05
CA MET A 1 28.34 -23.51 -13.36
C MET A 1 28.33 -23.04 -11.89
N LYS A 2 28.46 -21.74 -11.62
CA LYS A 2 28.39 -21.15 -10.25
C LYS A 2 27.72 -19.77 -10.19
N LYS A 3 27.02 -19.35 -11.26
CA LYS A 3 26.33 -18.04 -11.30
C LYS A 3 24.80 -18.13 -11.37
N LYS A 4 24.19 -19.31 -11.34
CA LYS A 4 22.73 -19.47 -11.41
C LYS A 4 22.06 -19.70 -10.03
N THR A 5 22.83 -19.93 -8.98
CA THR A 5 22.27 -20.23 -7.64
C THR A 5 22.10 -18.97 -6.77
N LEU A 6 22.71 -17.85 -7.15
CA LEU A 6 22.63 -16.61 -6.37
C LEU A 6 21.38 -15.75 -6.69
N ALA A 7 20.85 -15.89 -7.89
CA ALA A 7 19.65 -15.15 -8.30
C ALA A 7 18.34 -15.65 -7.69
N VAL A 8 18.29 -16.90 -7.26
CA VAL A 8 17.09 -17.52 -6.65
C VAL A 8 16.99 -17.20 -5.15
N LEU A 9 18.10 -16.89 -4.49
CA LEU A 9 18.10 -16.56 -3.06
C LEU A 9 17.76 -15.07 -2.77
N LEU A 10 17.95 -14.17 -3.73
CA LEU A 10 17.57 -12.76 -3.54
C LEU A 10 16.08 -12.51 -3.76
N SER A 11 15.40 -13.34 -4.56
CA SER A 11 13.95 -13.22 -4.78
C SER A 11 13.12 -13.76 -3.62
N ALA A 12 13.68 -14.62 -2.77
CA ALA A 12 12.99 -15.20 -1.62
C ALA A 12 13.04 -14.32 -0.36
N ALA A 13 13.96 -13.36 -0.30
CA ALA A 13 14.13 -12.51 0.89
C ALA A 13 13.17 -11.31 0.95
N MET A 14 12.48 -10.98 -0.15
CA MET A 14 11.51 -9.87 -0.18
C MET A 14 10.07 -10.28 0.12
N LEU A 15 9.78 -11.59 0.32
CA LEU A 15 8.42 -12.13 0.42
C LEU A 15 8.08 -12.74 1.79
N VAL A 16 8.90 -12.56 2.82
CA VAL A 16 8.72 -13.26 4.11
C VAL A 16 8.21 -12.37 5.26
N THR A 17 7.75 -11.15 4.99
CA THR A 17 7.22 -10.29 6.08
C THR A 17 5.70 -10.35 6.29
N GLY A 18 5.02 -11.39 5.80
CA GLY A 18 3.55 -11.45 5.91
C GLY A 18 2.90 -12.75 6.36
N ILE A 19 3.64 -13.80 6.74
CA ILE A 19 2.97 -15.07 7.01
C ILE A 19 3.52 -15.73 8.29
N LEU A 20 2.83 -15.53 9.38
CA LEU A 20 2.70 -16.51 10.49
C LEU A 20 1.58 -16.08 11.44
N SER A 21 0.37 -16.52 11.19
CA SER A 21 -0.61 -16.69 12.28
C SER A 21 -1.70 -17.67 11.87
N GLY A 22 -1.78 -18.74 12.57
CA GLY A 22 -3.01 -19.51 12.67
C GLY A 22 -2.86 -21.01 12.51
N CYS A 23 -2.45 -21.69 13.55
CA CYS A 23 -2.74 -23.11 13.73
C CYS A 23 -3.11 -23.42 15.17
N GLY A 24 -4.33 -23.86 15.37
CA GLY A 24 -4.82 -24.56 16.56
C GLY A 24 -6.30 -24.84 16.40
N GLY A 25 -6.70 -25.91 16.11
CA GLY A 25 -6.74 -27.26 16.48
C GLY A 25 -8.09 -27.65 17.05
N GLY A 26 -8.74 -28.61 16.41
CA GLY A 26 -9.54 -29.58 17.16
C GLY A 26 -11.03 -29.68 16.93
N GLY A 27 -11.42 -30.64 16.12
CA GLY A 27 -12.31 -31.70 16.60
C GLY A 27 -13.81 -31.65 16.25
N SER A 28 -14.13 -32.37 15.17
CA SER A 28 -15.19 -33.42 15.06
C SER A 28 -16.63 -33.14 15.50
N THR A 29 -17.53 -33.36 14.67
CA THR A 29 -18.43 -34.46 14.29
C THR A 29 -19.83 -34.01 13.93
N SER A 30 -20.20 -34.37 12.70
CA SER A 30 -21.44 -35.01 12.19
C SER A 30 -22.82 -34.63 12.77
N SER A 31 -23.76 -34.27 12.00
CA SER A 31 -24.71 -35.08 11.26
C SER A 31 -26.00 -34.33 10.89
N ALA A 32 -26.32 -34.40 9.64
CA ALA A 32 -27.58 -34.77 8.98
C ALA A 32 -28.95 -34.17 9.40
N ALA A 33 -29.55 -33.54 8.36
CA ALA A 33 -30.92 -33.76 7.83
C ALA A 33 -32.14 -33.32 8.69
N SER A 34 -33.02 -32.49 8.23
CA SER A 34 -34.14 -32.69 7.31
C SER A 34 -35.18 -31.60 7.45
N SER A 35 -35.61 -31.11 6.30
CA SER A 35 -36.95 -30.74 5.85
C SER A 35 -38.08 -30.37 6.86
N GLY A 36 -38.77 -29.29 6.48
CA GLY A 36 -40.15 -29.10 6.88
C GLY A 36 -40.70 -27.69 6.71
N SER A 37 -41.45 -27.50 5.64
CA SER A 37 -42.27 -26.34 5.31
C SER A 37 -43.42 -26.18 6.34
N THR A 38 -43.89 -24.96 6.56
CA THR A 38 -45.27 -24.46 6.30
C THR A 38 -45.57 -23.17 7.04
N ASP A 39 -45.99 -22.23 6.25
CA ASP A 39 -47.15 -21.31 6.36
C ASP A 39 -47.53 -20.58 7.67
N SER A 40 -47.70 -19.31 7.43
CA SER A 40 -48.87 -18.44 7.60
C SER A 40 -48.98 -17.48 8.79
N THR A 41 -49.13 -16.21 8.37
CA THR A 41 -50.04 -15.15 8.86
C THR A 41 -49.83 -14.58 10.26
N SER A 42 -49.65 -13.32 10.44
CA SER A 42 -50.48 -12.14 10.30
C SER A 42 -49.96 -10.96 11.12
N SER A 43 -49.91 -9.83 10.46
CA SER A 43 -50.22 -8.47 10.90
C SER A 43 -50.06 -8.02 12.36
N ALA A 44 -49.22 -6.97 12.53
CA ALA A 44 -49.63 -5.78 13.26
C ALA A 44 -48.79 -4.57 12.79
N ALA A 45 -49.48 -3.62 12.23
CA ALA A 45 -48.95 -2.30 11.90
C ALA A 45 -48.72 -1.49 13.17
N SER A 46 -47.59 -0.82 13.26
CA SER A 46 -47.47 0.38 14.09
C SER A 46 -46.91 1.50 13.20
N GLU A 47 -47.76 2.47 12.95
CA GLU A 47 -47.43 3.73 12.34
C GLU A 47 -46.42 4.47 13.22
N SER A 48 -45.26 4.81 12.67
CA SER A 48 -44.44 5.89 13.18
C SER A 48 -44.24 6.91 12.07
N SER A 49 -44.73 8.08 12.36
CA SER A 49 -44.76 9.28 11.56
C SER A 49 -43.42 9.62 10.93
N ALA A 50 -43.38 9.67 9.60
CA ALA A 50 -42.33 10.31 8.84
C ALA A 50 -42.39 11.83 9.09
N SER A 51 -41.38 12.40 9.70
CA SER A 51 -41.09 13.81 9.60
C SER A 51 -40.21 14.05 8.38
N GLU A 52 -40.79 14.70 7.40
CA GLU A 52 -40.02 15.28 6.28
C GLU A 52 -39.01 16.29 6.85
N SER A 53 -37.75 15.96 6.83
CA SER A 53 -36.67 16.94 7.00
C SER A 53 -36.22 17.38 5.62
N THR A 54 -36.63 18.55 5.24
CA THR A 54 -36.10 19.33 4.11
C THR A 54 -34.62 19.57 4.38
N GLY A 55 -33.74 18.96 3.55
CA GLY A 55 -32.30 19.13 3.61
C GLY A 55 -31.89 20.57 3.29
N SER A 56 -31.51 21.29 4.33
CA SER A 56 -30.65 22.46 4.24
C SER A 56 -29.31 22.02 4.79
N GLY A 57 -28.24 22.06 3.95
CA GLY A 57 -26.87 21.77 4.39
C GLY A 57 -26.47 22.69 5.54
N THR A 58 -26.59 22.19 6.74
CA THR A 58 -26.11 22.87 7.94
C THR A 58 -24.68 22.45 8.21
N ASN A 59 -23.76 23.44 8.30
CA ASN A 59 -22.50 23.25 9.00
C ASN A 59 -22.79 22.58 10.34
N ALA A 60 -22.00 21.57 10.71
CA ALA A 60 -22.07 21.00 12.05
C ALA A 60 -22.08 22.17 13.06
N ALA A 61 -23.07 22.20 13.95
CA ALA A 61 -23.16 23.28 14.91
C ALA A 61 -21.98 23.19 15.87
N ALA A 62 -21.31 24.31 16.10
CA ALA A 62 -20.21 24.39 17.08
C ALA A 62 -20.65 23.79 18.42
N GLY A 63 -19.88 22.80 18.95
CA GLY A 63 -20.19 22.09 20.18
C GLY A 63 -20.88 20.73 20.02
N GLN A 64 -20.98 20.18 18.80
CA GLN A 64 -21.43 18.81 18.58
C GLN A 64 -20.42 17.81 19.13
N VAL A 65 -20.91 16.76 19.83
CA VAL A 65 -20.08 15.71 20.42
C VAL A 65 -20.10 14.49 19.52
N THR A 66 -18.91 13.91 19.28
CA THR A 66 -18.77 12.66 18.52
C THR A 66 -19.32 11.45 19.29
N ALA A 67 -19.46 10.31 18.64
CA ALA A 67 -19.90 9.08 19.30
C ALA A 67 -18.94 8.57 20.38
N VAL A 68 -17.65 8.96 20.32
CA VAL A 68 -16.63 8.65 21.34
C VAL A 68 -16.49 9.75 22.40
N GLY A 69 -17.41 10.74 22.41
CA GLY A 69 -17.48 11.75 23.47
C GLY A 69 -16.54 12.94 23.33
N THR A 70 -15.81 13.06 22.23
CA THR A 70 -14.94 14.21 21.94
C THR A 70 -15.71 15.34 21.25
N ASN A 71 -15.20 16.59 21.35
CA ASN A 71 -15.75 17.70 20.58
C ASN A 71 -15.45 17.50 19.09
N ARG A 72 -16.50 17.57 18.22
CA ARG A 72 -16.35 17.39 16.77
C ARG A 72 -15.36 18.38 16.13
N ASP A 73 -15.35 19.62 16.61
CA ASP A 73 -14.45 20.68 16.07
C ASP A 73 -12.97 20.48 16.49
N GLU A 74 -12.71 19.57 17.44
CA GLU A 74 -11.35 19.24 17.91
C GLU A 74 -10.90 17.86 17.44
N THR A 75 -11.74 17.14 16.65
CA THR A 75 -11.54 15.73 16.29
C THR A 75 -11.44 15.58 14.79
N LEU A 76 -10.28 15.12 14.30
CA LEU A 76 -10.10 14.64 12.93
C LEU A 76 -10.62 13.20 12.85
N VAL A 77 -11.65 12.96 12.04
CA VAL A 77 -12.27 11.65 11.84
C VAL A 77 -11.79 11.04 10.54
N VAL A 78 -11.09 9.91 10.62
CA VAL A 78 -10.45 9.23 9.49
C VAL A 78 -11.05 7.85 9.32
N GLU A 79 -11.36 7.48 8.08
CA GLU A 79 -11.81 6.14 7.76
C GLU A 79 -10.68 5.11 7.86
N THR A 80 -11.03 3.90 8.34
CA THR A 80 -10.27 2.69 8.06
C THR A 80 -11.07 1.77 7.14
N GLN A 81 -10.39 1.05 6.25
CA GLN A 81 -11.07 0.19 5.27
C GLN A 81 -11.67 -1.08 5.90
N THR A 82 -11.07 -1.58 6.97
CA THR A 82 -11.51 -2.79 7.68
C THR A 82 -11.38 -2.61 9.19
N PRO A 83 -12.18 -3.32 10.00
CA PRO A 83 -11.95 -3.46 11.43
C PRO A 83 -10.60 -4.15 11.71
N THR A 84 -10.04 -3.94 12.90
CA THR A 84 -8.87 -4.71 13.35
C THR A 84 -9.26 -6.00 14.03
N ASP A 85 -8.55 -7.08 13.71
CA ASP A 85 -8.70 -8.38 14.39
C ASP A 85 -7.97 -8.43 15.75
N THR A 86 -7.16 -7.41 16.06
CA THR A 86 -6.28 -7.35 17.23
C THR A 86 -6.45 -6.06 18.04
N PRO A 87 -7.66 -5.76 18.55
CA PRO A 87 -7.91 -4.56 19.32
C PRO A 87 -7.02 -4.51 20.58
N GLY A 88 -6.49 -3.33 20.89
CA GLY A 88 -5.59 -3.14 22.03
C GLY A 88 -4.16 -3.67 21.82
N GLN A 89 -3.81 -4.04 20.59
CA GLN A 89 -2.47 -4.54 20.25
C GLN A 89 -1.70 -3.45 19.49
N PHE A 90 -0.82 -2.72 20.19
CA PHE A 90 -0.06 -1.59 19.63
C PHE A 90 1.43 -1.82 19.46
N ASN A 91 1.91 -3.02 19.81
CA ASN A 91 3.31 -3.40 19.63
C ASN A 91 3.58 -3.91 18.21
N SER A 92 4.32 -3.15 17.41
CA SER A 92 4.65 -3.51 16.01
C SER A 92 5.54 -4.76 15.88
N TYR A 93 6.17 -5.21 16.94
CA TYR A 93 6.99 -6.44 16.96
C TYR A 93 6.21 -7.70 17.32
N MET A 94 4.93 -7.54 17.63
CA MET A 94 4.00 -8.66 17.80
C MET A 94 3.20 -8.88 16.50
N SER A 95 3.01 -10.14 16.10
CA SER A 95 2.21 -10.46 14.93
C SER A 95 0.76 -9.97 15.07
N GLY A 96 0.18 -9.43 14.00
CA GLY A 96 -1.21 -8.98 13.95
C GLY A 96 -1.42 -7.52 14.37
N THR A 97 -0.37 -6.72 14.54
CA THR A 97 -0.52 -5.28 14.81
C THR A 97 -1.19 -4.58 13.62
N THR A 98 -2.25 -3.81 13.91
CA THR A 98 -3.03 -3.13 12.87
C THR A 98 -2.37 -1.81 12.45
N MET A 99 -1.77 -1.80 11.29
CA MET A 99 -1.07 -0.63 10.75
C MET A 99 -2.00 0.44 10.17
N GLY A 100 -3.11 0.02 9.59
CA GLY A 100 -4.05 0.91 8.88
C GLY A 100 -4.84 1.89 9.77
N PHE A 101 -4.59 1.89 11.09
CA PHE A 101 -5.26 2.76 12.06
C PHE A 101 -4.37 3.91 12.56
N GLY A 102 -3.43 4.37 11.75
CA GLY A 102 -2.62 5.54 12.07
C GLY A 102 -1.51 5.32 13.11
N ILE A 103 -1.29 4.10 13.57
CA ILE A 103 -0.26 3.76 14.58
C ILE A 103 1.11 4.26 14.12
N HIS A 104 1.44 4.02 12.86
CA HIS A 104 2.71 4.42 12.27
C HIS A 104 2.88 5.94 12.27
N GLN A 105 1.91 6.66 11.72
CA GLN A 105 1.99 8.12 11.52
C GLN A 105 1.87 8.92 12.81
N LEU A 106 1.16 8.39 13.81
CA LEU A 106 0.81 9.14 15.02
C LEU A 106 1.70 8.83 16.23
N MET A 107 2.24 7.60 16.31
CA MET A 107 2.91 7.12 17.51
C MET A 107 4.36 6.69 17.29
N SER A 108 4.73 6.30 16.07
CA SER A 108 6.04 5.69 15.78
C SER A 108 7.16 6.72 15.75
N ALA A 109 8.37 6.21 15.87
CA ALA A 109 9.62 6.94 15.65
C ALA A 109 10.61 6.04 14.90
N HIS A 110 11.27 6.58 13.89
CA HIS A 110 12.26 5.88 13.06
C HIS A 110 13.53 6.73 12.97
N LEU A 111 14.64 6.13 12.60
CA LEU A 111 15.87 6.92 12.38
C LEU A 111 15.67 7.94 11.26
N TRP A 112 15.02 7.51 10.17
CA TRP A 112 14.73 8.32 8.99
C TRP A 112 13.30 8.07 8.55
N GLU A 113 12.67 9.09 8.03
CA GLU A 113 11.36 9.06 7.41
C GLU A 113 11.45 9.25 5.91
N MET A 114 10.33 9.13 5.22
CA MET A 114 10.25 9.24 3.78
C MET A 114 9.21 10.26 3.34
N ASP A 115 9.62 11.19 2.48
CA ASP A 115 8.70 11.98 1.68
C ASP A 115 8.24 11.16 0.48
N THR A 116 7.02 10.65 0.52
CA THR A 116 6.45 9.81 -0.54
C THR A 116 6.18 10.57 -1.83
N VAL A 117 6.03 11.89 -1.78
CA VAL A 117 5.82 12.73 -2.96
C VAL A 117 7.15 13.03 -3.65
N ALA A 118 8.17 13.39 -2.87
CA ALA A 118 9.50 13.67 -3.38
C ALA A 118 10.31 12.39 -3.68
N GLY A 119 9.96 11.25 -3.06
CA GLY A 119 10.74 10.01 -3.14
C GLY A 119 12.11 10.13 -2.48
N GLU A 120 12.20 10.87 -1.39
CA GLU A 120 13.44 11.17 -0.66
C GLU A 120 13.29 10.86 0.82
N GLN A 121 14.37 10.40 1.44
CA GLN A 121 14.42 10.25 2.89
C GLN A 121 14.86 11.55 3.57
N TYR A 122 14.35 11.76 4.78
CA TYR A 122 14.78 12.81 5.66
C TYR A 122 15.02 12.27 7.08
N PRO A 123 15.90 12.91 7.88
CA PRO A 123 16.19 12.46 9.24
C PRO A 123 15.02 12.77 10.18
N GLU A 124 14.65 11.80 11.02
CA GLU A 124 13.63 11.94 12.07
C GLU A 124 14.28 11.86 13.46
N VAL A 125 14.49 10.65 14.01
CA VAL A 125 15.22 10.43 15.26
C VAL A 125 16.72 10.67 15.07
N ALA A 126 17.25 10.33 13.91
CA ALA A 126 18.60 10.72 13.54
C ALA A 126 18.70 12.23 13.30
N GLU A 127 19.84 12.85 13.64
CA GLU A 127 20.11 14.25 13.36
C GLU A 127 20.40 14.51 11.87
N ASP A 128 20.99 13.51 11.19
CA ASP A 128 21.38 13.55 9.79
C ASP A 128 21.22 12.16 9.14
N MET A 129 21.63 12.03 7.88
CA MET A 129 21.56 10.76 7.14
C MET A 129 22.64 9.75 7.54
N GLY A 130 23.33 9.97 8.65
CA GLY A 130 24.43 9.13 9.12
C GLY A 130 25.73 9.34 8.32
N THR A 131 26.85 8.98 8.92
CA THR A 131 28.17 9.14 8.33
C THR A 131 28.86 7.79 8.18
N PRO A 132 29.10 7.30 6.96
CA PRO A 132 29.85 6.08 6.73
C PRO A 132 31.36 6.28 6.83
N ASN A 133 32.10 5.19 7.08
CA ASN A 133 33.52 5.16 6.76
C ASN A 133 33.76 4.99 5.24
N GLU A 134 35.04 5.00 4.80
CA GLU A 134 35.39 5.00 3.37
C GLU A 134 34.88 3.76 2.59
N ASP A 135 34.73 2.62 3.24
CA ASP A 135 34.33 1.35 2.61
C ASP A 135 32.89 0.92 2.98
N PHE A 136 32.12 1.79 3.64
CA PHE A 136 30.74 1.54 4.06
C PHE A 136 30.56 0.30 4.96
N THR A 137 31.58 -0.07 5.69
CA THR A 137 31.54 -1.15 6.69
C THR A 137 31.19 -0.66 8.10
N GLU A 138 31.24 0.63 8.34
CA GLU A 138 30.81 1.28 9.57
C GLU A 138 29.98 2.51 9.27
N TRP A 139 28.90 2.69 10.05
CA TRP A 139 28.04 3.87 10.00
C TRP A 139 27.92 4.49 11.40
N THR A 140 28.15 5.77 11.49
CA THR A 140 27.93 6.55 12.72
C THR A 140 26.66 7.38 12.55
N VAL A 141 25.69 7.16 13.44
CA VAL A 141 24.40 7.84 13.45
C VAL A 141 24.30 8.69 14.71
N LYS A 142 24.11 9.99 14.54
CA LYS A 142 23.82 10.90 15.63
C LYS A 142 22.33 10.92 15.91
N ILE A 143 21.96 10.87 17.17
CA ILE A 143 20.57 10.93 17.63
C ILE A 143 20.23 12.37 17.97
N ARG A 144 19.10 12.84 17.50
CA ARG A 144 18.58 14.17 17.72
C ARG A 144 18.31 14.39 19.21
N GLN A 145 18.83 15.49 19.78
CA GLN A 145 18.59 15.83 21.17
C GLN A 145 17.25 16.55 21.35
N GLY A 146 16.63 16.35 22.52
CA GLY A 146 15.38 17.02 22.88
C GLY A 146 14.11 16.23 22.53
N LEU A 147 14.24 15.09 21.86
CA LEU A 147 13.13 14.16 21.68
C LEU A 147 12.78 13.47 23.01
N LYS A 148 11.48 13.37 23.31
CA LYS A 148 10.98 12.72 24.52
C LYS A 148 9.94 11.65 24.22
N TRP A 149 10.00 10.59 24.98
CA TRP A 149 8.91 9.65 25.13
C TRP A 149 7.69 10.29 25.81
N SER A 150 6.51 9.74 25.63
CA SER A 150 5.26 10.29 26.18
C SER A 150 5.14 10.21 27.70
N ASP A 151 6.03 9.49 28.36
CA ASP A 151 6.17 9.44 29.83
C ASP A 151 7.21 10.44 30.38
N GLY A 152 7.85 11.22 29.48
CA GLY A 152 8.80 12.27 29.81
C GLY A 152 10.27 11.87 29.83
N GLU A 153 10.59 10.57 29.65
CA GLU A 153 11.97 10.11 29.49
C GLU A 153 12.57 10.59 28.15
N ASP A 154 13.89 10.79 28.12
CA ASP A 154 14.59 11.22 26.92
C ASP A 154 14.74 10.07 25.94
N LEU A 155 14.40 10.28 24.66
CA LEU A 155 14.77 9.35 23.59
C LEU A 155 16.24 9.57 23.23
N ASN A 156 17.03 8.51 23.31
CA ASN A 156 18.48 8.59 23.16
C ASN A 156 19.09 7.35 22.49
N ALA A 157 20.42 7.25 22.51
CA ALA A 157 21.15 6.14 21.87
C ALA A 157 20.87 4.77 22.49
N ASP A 158 20.47 4.70 23.76
CA ASP A 158 20.15 3.40 24.41
C ASP A 158 18.92 2.78 23.76
N ASP A 159 17.87 3.56 23.44
CA ASP A 159 16.66 3.08 22.77
C ASP A 159 16.96 2.52 21.37
N VAL A 160 17.81 3.20 20.62
CA VAL A 160 18.21 2.77 19.27
C VAL A 160 19.02 1.48 19.34
N VAL A 161 20.05 1.43 20.22
CA VAL A 161 20.90 0.25 20.40
C VAL A 161 20.07 -0.94 20.88
N PHE A 162 19.18 -0.71 21.85
CA PHE A 162 18.25 -1.72 22.34
C PHE A 162 17.38 -2.28 21.22
N THR A 163 16.72 -1.39 20.47
CA THR A 163 15.80 -1.78 19.39
C THR A 163 16.48 -2.68 18.36
N PHE A 164 17.62 -2.27 17.81
CA PHE A 164 18.32 -3.06 16.80
C PHE A 164 18.87 -4.38 17.35
N ASN A 165 19.36 -4.43 18.59
CA ASN A 165 19.80 -5.67 19.22
C ASN A 165 18.63 -6.59 19.52
N MET A 166 17.49 -6.08 20.01
CA MET A 166 16.25 -6.83 20.20
C MET A 166 15.79 -7.50 18.91
N ILE A 167 15.81 -6.79 17.78
CA ILE A 167 15.47 -7.34 16.46
C ILE A 167 16.47 -8.43 16.06
N LYS A 168 17.77 -8.20 16.25
CA LYS A 168 18.83 -9.15 15.87
C LYS A 168 18.79 -10.45 16.68
N GLU A 169 18.49 -10.35 17.96
CA GLU A 169 18.54 -11.47 18.91
C GLU A 169 17.27 -12.31 18.94
N ASN A 170 16.17 -11.83 18.33
CA ASN A 170 14.89 -12.51 18.34
C ASN A 170 14.45 -12.93 16.92
N ASP A 171 14.63 -14.20 16.59
CA ASP A 171 14.29 -14.80 15.29
C ASP A 171 12.79 -14.85 14.98
N LYS A 172 11.92 -14.59 15.96
CA LYS A 172 10.48 -14.46 15.76
C LYS A 172 10.08 -13.08 15.21
N ILE A 173 10.94 -12.07 15.30
CA ILE A 173 10.71 -10.76 14.71
C ILE A 173 10.98 -10.84 13.20
N GLY A 174 10.01 -10.45 12.38
CA GLY A 174 10.10 -10.55 10.92
C GLY A 174 11.35 -9.90 10.32
N ALA A 175 11.77 -8.74 10.84
CA ALA A 175 12.97 -8.04 10.41
C ALA A 175 14.31 -8.70 10.83
N SER A 176 14.28 -9.68 11.73
CA SER A 176 15.50 -10.26 12.33
C SER A 176 16.45 -10.84 11.28
N ALA A 177 15.94 -11.69 10.38
CA ALA A 177 16.75 -12.33 9.35
C ALA A 177 17.42 -11.30 8.43
N ALA A 178 16.66 -10.28 7.99
CA ALA A 178 17.15 -9.21 7.12
C ALA A 178 18.17 -8.32 7.83
N THR A 179 17.95 -8.02 9.12
CA THR A 179 18.89 -7.25 9.94
C THR A 179 20.19 -8.01 10.12
N ASN A 180 20.10 -9.29 10.46
CA ASN A 180 21.26 -10.16 10.63
C ASN A 180 22.01 -10.47 9.33
N LEU A 181 21.41 -10.22 8.16
CA LEU A 181 22.12 -10.41 6.89
C LEU A 181 23.27 -9.41 6.74
N TYR A 182 23.08 -8.16 7.17
CA TYR A 182 24.01 -7.06 6.91
C TYR A 182 24.66 -6.48 8.16
N ILE A 183 23.93 -6.37 9.28
CA ILE A 183 24.46 -5.77 10.52
C ILE A 183 25.21 -6.83 11.34
N ASP A 184 26.49 -6.58 11.61
CA ASP A 184 27.28 -7.37 12.56
C ASP A 184 27.02 -6.89 14.00
N LYS A 185 27.15 -5.59 14.28
CA LYS A 185 27.10 -5.04 15.61
C LYS A 185 26.46 -3.66 15.66
N VAL A 186 25.74 -3.36 16.75
CA VAL A 186 25.20 -2.03 17.06
C VAL A 186 25.65 -1.64 18.44
N GLU A 187 26.30 -0.49 18.59
CA GLU A 187 26.95 -0.05 19.82
C GLU A 187 26.67 1.40 20.13
N LYS A 188 26.44 1.71 21.39
CA LYS A 188 26.42 3.06 21.92
C LYS A 188 27.85 3.62 21.96
N VAL A 189 28.07 4.78 21.35
CA VAL A 189 29.34 5.53 21.45
C VAL A 189 29.28 6.53 22.60
N ASP A 190 28.18 7.29 22.64
CA ASP A 190 27.80 8.19 23.75
C ASP A 190 26.26 8.29 23.80
N ASP A 191 25.70 9.15 24.65
CA ASP A 191 24.25 9.22 24.89
C ASP A 191 23.44 9.62 23.63
N TYR A 192 24.08 10.18 22.62
CA TYR A 192 23.43 10.61 21.37
C TYR A 192 24.20 10.17 20.11
N THR A 193 25.01 9.11 20.22
CA THR A 193 25.76 8.58 19.07
C THR A 193 25.75 7.08 19.08
N VAL A 194 25.28 6.48 17.98
CA VAL A 194 25.23 5.04 17.74
C VAL A 194 26.16 4.67 16.59
N LYS A 195 26.89 3.59 16.75
CA LYS A 195 27.73 3.01 15.71
C LYS A 195 27.16 1.67 15.26
N PHE A 196 26.97 1.54 13.95
CA PHE A 196 26.61 0.29 13.29
C PHE A 196 27.84 -0.26 12.57
N THR A 197 28.18 -1.52 12.83
CA THR A 197 29.22 -2.26 12.09
C THR A 197 28.53 -3.24 11.16
N MET A 198 28.87 -3.17 9.88
CA MET A 198 28.31 -4.02 8.85
C MET A 198 29.20 -5.24 8.60
N LYS A 199 28.61 -6.36 8.18
CA LYS A 199 29.35 -7.60 7.83
C LYS A 199 30.13 -7.48 6.53
N GLU A 200 29.70 -6.56 5.66
CA GLU A 200 30.33 -6.24 4.38
C GLU A 200 30.02 -4.80 4.00
N SER A 201 30.63 -4.28 2.95
CA SER A 201 30.33 -2.94 2.44
C SER A 201 28.84 -2.78 2.13
N PHE A 202 28.18 -1.83 2.79
CA PHE A 202 26.73 -1.62 2.66
C PHE A 202 26.35 -0.15 2.50
N PRO A 203 26.52 0.43 1.31
CA PRO A 203 26.27 1.86 1.06
C PRO A 203 24.78 2.24 1.14
N ARG A 204 23.87 1.25 1.19
CA ARG A 204 22.41 1.45 1.20
C ARG A 204 21.81 1.37 2.62
N PHE A 205 22.61 1.64 3.62
CA PHE A 205 22.25 1.51 5.02
C PHE A 205 20.98 2.31 5.38
N THR A 206 20.92 3.59 5.04
CA THR A 206 19.78 4.45 5.40
C THR A 206 18.50 4.04 4.69
N GLN A 207 18.61 3.61 3.43
CA GLN A 207 17.46 3.13 2.65
C GLN A 207 16.91 1.81 3.20
N ARG A 208 17.78 0.95 3.71
CA ARG A 208 17.36 -0.36 4.26
C ARG A 208 16.78 -0.26 5.66
N TYR A 209 17.33 0.62 6.50
CA TYR A 209 16.99 0.72 7.91
C TYR A 209 16.21 2.00 8.24
N GLY A 210 15.87 2.80 7.24
CA GLY A 210 14.86 3.82 7.33
C GLY A 210 13.46 3.24 7.22
N ILE A 211 12.48 4.10 7.22
CA ILE A 211 11.09 3.70 7.09
C ILE A 211 10.80 3.09 5.74
N THR A 212 9.95 2.08 5.71
CA THR A 212 9.21 1.67 4.52
C THR A 212 7.82 2.31 4.53
N VAL A 213 7.13 2.38 3.39
CA VAL A 213 5.74 2.91 3.30
C VAL A 213 4.81 2.29 4.34
N TRP A 214 5.02 1.02 4.65
CA TRP A 214 4.21 0.27 5.62
C TRP A 214 4.75 0.32 7.06
N GLY A 215 5.94 0.87 7.27
CA GLY A 215 6.50 1.42 8.49
C GLY A 215 6.55 0.57 9.74
N THR A 216 6.64 -0.74 9.63
CA THR A 216 6.68 -1.60 10.82
C THR A 216 8.06 -2.02 11.25
N ASP A 217 8.97 -2.13 10.30
CA ASP A 217 10.34 -2.56 10.57
C ASP A 217 11.15 -1.40 11.15
N TYR A 218 11.99 -1.66 12.13
CA TYR A 218 12.94 -0.69 12.72
C TYR A 218 12.30 0.50 13.46
N ARG A 219 11.03 0.38 13.88
CA ARG A 219 10.42 1.33 14.81
C ARG A 219 11.18 1.35 16.12
N ILE A 220 11.68 2.52 16.52
CA ILE A 220 12.39 2.67 17.78
C ILE A 220 11.39 2.49 18.93
N VAL A 221 11.76 1.71 19.93
CA VAL A 221 10.93 1.44 21.12
C VAL A 221 11.67 1.90 22.39
N PRO A 222 10.94 2.29 23.45
CA PRO A 222 11.53 2.72 24.70
C PRO A 222 12.23 1.54 25.40
N GLU A 223 13.55 1.61 25.56
CA GLU A 223 14.36 0.57 26.21
C GLU A 223 13.85 0.26 27.60
N HIS A 224 13.53 1.29 28.40
CA HIS A 224 13.09 1.14 29.78
C HIS A 224 11.75 0.41 29.95
N ILE A 225 10.95 0.27 28.88
CA ILE A 225 9.70 -0.52 28.86
C ILE A 225 9.95 -1.91 28.27
N TYR A 226 10.54 -1.98 27.08
CA TYR A 226 10.66 -3.22 26.32
C TYR A 226 11.73 -4.16 26.90
N SER A 227 12.78 -3.66 27.54
CA SER A 227 13.78 -4.47 28.22
C SER A 227 13.23 -5.26 29.42
N GLN A 228 12.07 -4.86 29.96
CA GLN A 228 11.40 -5.54 31.05
C GLN A 228 10.49 -6.69 30.58
N GLN A 229 10.26 -6.84 29.30
CA GLN A 229 9.37 -7.87 28.75
C GLN A 229 10.11 -9.19 28.59
N ALA A 230 9.48 -10.27 29.06
CA ALA A 230 10.04 -11.60 28.95
C ALA A 230 10.12 -12.10 27.49
N ASP A 231 9.16 -11.71 26.66
CA ASP A 231 9.11 -11.97 25.22
C ASP A 231 8.36 -10.81 24.55
N VAL A 232 9.07 -9.96 23.84
CA VAL A 232 8.54 -8.79 23.16
C VAL A 232 7.53 -9.15 22.07
N THR A 233 7.61 -10.35 21.50
CA THR A 233 6.69 -10.82 20.45
C THR A 233 5.33 -11.27 20.99
N THR A 234 5.13 -11.26 22.30
CA THR A 234 3.86 -11.59 22.97
C THR A 234 3.34 -10.46 23.85
N TYR A 235 4.06 -9.35 23.93
CA TYR A 235 3.70 -8.16 24.70
C TYR A 235 2.76 -7.26 23.89
N LYS A 236 1.49 -7.14 24.30
CA LYS A 236 0.47 -6.38 23.56
C LYS A 236 0.67 -4.88 23.54
N ASP A 237 1.26 -4.30 24.57
CA ASP A 237 1.45 -2.85 24.72
C ASP A 237 0.14 -2.06 24.58
N GLU A 238 -0.86 -2.36 25.42
CA GLU A 238 -2.20 -1.76 25.35
C GLU A 238 -2.21 -0.25 25.65
N GLN A 239 -1.17 0.27 26.31
CA GLN A 239 -0.97 1.68 26.63
C GLN A 239 0.46 2.07 26.27
N PRO A 240 0.76 2.23 24.97
CA PRO A 240 2.13 2.38 24.51
C PRO A 240 2.75 3.71 24.96
N VAL A 241 4.00 3.64 25.39
CA VAL A 241 4.89 4.82 25.52
C VAL A 241 5.46 5.13 24.15
N VAL A 242 5.22 6.34 23.64
CA VAL A 242 5.44 6.70 22.23
C VAL A 242 6.30 7.94 22.08
N ALA A 243 7.04 8.05 20.98
CA ALA A 243 7.78 9.23 20.61
C ALA A 243 7.05 10.13 19.60
N GLY A 244 6.02 9.60 18.94
CA GLY A 244 5.14 10.38 18.08
C GLY A 244 4.27 11.38 18.84
N PRO A 245 3.53 12.26 18.13
CA PRO A 245 2.75 13.34 18.74
C PRO A 245 1.47 12.90 19.46
N TYR A 246 0.99 11.67 19.24
CA TYR A 246 -0.26 11.20 19.82
C TYR A 246 -0.06 9.95 20.65
N THR A 247 -0.90 9.82 21.70
CA THR A 247 -1.07 8.60 22.50
C THR A 247 -2.43 7.98 22.24
N VAL A 248 -2.59 6.68 22.52
CA VAL A 248 -3.91 6.04 22.53
C VAL A 248 -4.72 6.58 23.69
N ASP A 249 -5.91 7.13 23.42
CA ASP A 249 -6.87 7.60 24.42
C ASP A 249 -7.89 6.50 24.75
N ASP A 250 -8.45 5.86 23.71
CA ASP A 250 -9.41 4.76 23.82
C ASP A 250 -9.47 3.94 22.52
N TYR A 251 -10.05 2.75 22.57
CA TYR A 251 -10.28 1.91 21.39
C TYR A 251 -11.49 0.99 21.57
N ASP A 252 -12.10 0.58 20.47
CA ASP A 252 -13.20 -0.38 20.50
C ASP A 252 -12.69 -1.82 20.73
N PRO A 253 -13.19 -2.53 21.75
CA PRO A 253 -12.83 -3.93 21.98
C PRO A 253 -13.20 -4.88 20.83
N ASN A 254 -14.11 -4.48 19.93
CA ASN A 254 -14.46 -5.25 18.74
C ASN A 254 -13.59 -4.89 17.52
N GLY A 255 -12.76 -3.85 17.63
CA GLY A 255 -11.80 -3.47 16.61
C GLY A 255 -12.31 -2.46 15.57
N ASP A 256 -13.49 -1.86 15.78
CA ASP A 256 -14.08 -0.95 14.80
C ASP A 256 -13.42 0.45 14.79
N TRP A 257 -12.75 0.86 15.89
CA TRP A 257 -12.12 2.18 15.95
C TRP A 257 -11.00 2.28 17.00
N ILE A 258 -10.13 3.29 16.79
CA ILE A 258 -9.11 3.74 17.75
C ILE A 258 -9.19 5.27 17.84
N LEU A 259 -9.19 5.79 19.06
CA LEU A 259 -9.11 7.21 19.37
C LEU A 259 -7.73 7.58 19.89
N TYR A 260 -7.10 8.55 19.27
CA TYR A 260 -5.82 9.11 19.68
C TYR A 260 -6.02 10.51 20.25
N LYS A 261 -5.19 10.85 21.22
CA LYS A 261 -5.14 12.18 21.84
C LYS A 261 -3.77 12.79 21.66
N LEU A 262 -3.73 14.05 21.24
CA LEU A 262 -2.51 14.84 21.15
C LEU A 262 -1.87 14.95 22.54
N ARG A 263 -0.58 14.67 22.65
CA ARG A 263 0.20 14.83 23.86
C ARG A 263 0.24 16.31 24.28
N ASP A 264 0.22 16.58 25.59
CA ASP A 264 0.35 17.94 26.11
C ASP A 264 1.75 18.54 25.81
N ASP A 265 2.75 17.67 25.65
CA ASP A 265 4.15 17.96 25.32
C ASP A 265 4.51 17.58 23.86
N TRP A 266 3.55 17.64 22.93
CA TRP A 266 3.74 17.23 21.54
C TRP A 266 4.91 17.93 20.83
N GLN A 267 5.32 19.10 21.30
CA GLN A 267 6.47 19.84 20.80
C GLN A 267 7.80 19.12 21.03
N ASP A 268 7.86 18.22 22.01
CA ASP A 268 9.01 17.37 22.32
C ASP A 268 8.94 16.00 21.60
N SER A 269 7.89 15.76 20.80
CA SER A 269 7.72 14.58 19.96
C SER A 269 8.45 14.71 18.62
N THR A 270 8.48 13.62 17.85
CA THR A 270 9.04 13.63 16.50
C THR A 270 8.40 14.71 15.62
N LEU A 271 7.06 14.88 15.66
CA LEU A 271 6.38 15.93 14.89
C LEU A 271 6.84 17.33 15.32
N GLY A 272 6.92 17.61 16.62
CA GLY A 272 7.26 18.95 17.11
C GLY A 272 8.70 19.34 16.80
N VAL A 273 9.64 18.39 16.93
CA VAL A 273 11.07 18.64 16.71
C VAL A 273 11.43 18.64 15.22
N VAL A 274 10.83 17.75 14.43
CA VAL A 274 11.16 17.57 13.00
C VAL A 274 10.22 18.34 12.09
N GLY A 275 8.98 18.55 12.50
CA GLY A 275 7.94 19.14 11.66
C GLY A 275 8.25 20.57 11.22
N ALA A 276 8.92 21.37 12.07
CA ALA A 276 9.34 22.71 11.71
C ALA A 276 10.42 22.71 10.62
N ASP A 277 11.36 21.79 10.72
CA ASP A 277 12.50 21.69 9.80
C ASP A 277 12.09 21.13 8.43
N HIS A 278 11.26 20.10 8.42
CA HIS A 278 10.89 19.39 7.19
C HIS A 278 9.58 19.89 6.57
N TYR A 279 8.52 20.05 7.38
CA TYR A 279 7.20 20.47 6.89
C TYR A 279 6.92 21.95 6.99
N GLY A 280 7.84 22.73 7.57
CA GLY A 280 7.68 24.16 7.74
C GLY A 280 6.57 24.55 8.73
N TYR A 281 6.23 23.68 9.68
CA TYR A 281 5.25 24.00 10.72
C TYR A 281 5.72 25.17 11.59
N THR A 282 4.77 26.04 11.91
CA THR A 282 4.99 27.16 12.82
C THR A 282 4.33 26.87 14.17
N ALA A 283 4.82 27.51 15.23
CA ALA A 283 4.38 27.25 16.60
C ALA A 283 2.87 27.51 16.87
N ASP A 284 2.20 28.24 15.98
CA ASP A 284 0.76 28.50 16.02
C ASP A 284 -0.07 27.44 15.26
N GLN A 285 0.56 26.53 14.53
CA GLN A 285 -0.10 25.40 13.86
C GLN A 285 -0.20 24.22 14.83
N VAL A 286 -1.23 24.22 15.66
CA VAL A 286 -1.50 23.12 16.60
C VAL A 286 -2.23 22.01 15.86
N PRO A 287 -1.77 20.74 15.93
CA PRO A 287 -2.48 19.61 15.36
C PRO A 287 -3.87 19.41 15.98
N ALA A 288 -4.72 18.60 15.34
CA ALA A 288 -6.01 18.23 15.91
C ALA A 288 -5.84 17.61 17.30
N LYS A 289 -6.70 17.98 18.25
CA LYS A 289 -6.59 17.50 19.64
C LYS A 289 -6.85 16.00 19.74
N TYR A 290 -7.74 15.50 18.89
CA TYR A 290 -8.07 14.08 18.76
C TYR A 290 -8.00 13.64 17.30
N VAL A 291 -7.55 12.42 17.07
CA VAL A 291 -7.66 11.72 15.78
C VAL A 291 -8.42 10.42 16.02
N TRP A 292 -9.54 10.26 15.33
CA TRP A 292 -10.41 9.10 15.49
C TRP A 292 -10.45 8.30 14.20
N PHE A 293 -9.72 7.19 14.18
CA PHE A 293 -9.79 6.20 13.10
C PHE A 293 -10.96 5.27 13.33
N ARG A 294 -11.81 5.08 12.33
CA ARG A 294 -12.99 4.23 12.45
C ARG A 294 -13.39 3.55 11.16
N TYR A 295 -13.94 2.35 11.29
CA TYR A 295 -14.59 1.65 10.21
C TYR A 295 -15.99 2.22 9.98
N LEU A 296 -16.35 2.50 8.72
CA LEU A 296 -17.60 3.20 8.37
C LEU A 296 -18.67 2.29 7.75
N GLY A 297 -18.37 1.01 7.58
CA GLY A 297 -19.27 0.06 6.96
C GLY A 297 -19.18 0.05 5.42
N ASP A 298 -20.31 -0.19 4.76
CA ASP A 298 -20.38 -0.27 3.30
C ASP A 298 -20.25 1.09 2.60
N SER A 299 -20.10 1.05 1.27
CA SER A 299 -19.92 2.25 0.43
C SER A 299 -21.05 3.27 0.61
N ALA A 300 -22.30 2.86 0.74
CA ALA A 300 -23.41 3.79 0.91
C ALA A 300 -23.37 4.49 2.29
N SER A 301 -23.01 3.74 3.33
CA SER A 301 -22.86 4.26 4.70
C SER A 301 -21.71 5.28 4.76
N ARG A 302 -20.54 4.96 4.20
CA ARG A 302 -19.38 5.84 4.22
C ARG A 302 -19.62 7.16 3.45
N GLN A 303 -20.27 7.09 2.28
CA GLN A 303 -20.64 8.28 1.50
C GLN A 303 -21.62 9.18 2.26
N MET A 304 -22.64 8.60 2.91
CA MET A 304 -23.61 9.35 3.68
C MET A 304 -22.96 10.07 4.88
N GLN A 305 -22.04 9.41 5.58
CA GLN A 305 -21.32 10.00 6.71
C GLN A 305 -20.39 11.15 6.25
N MET A 306 -19.76 11.03 5.07
CA MET A 306 -18.99 12.13 4.49
C MET A 306 -19.86 13.32 4.11
N VAL A 307 -20.98 13.08 3.44
CA VAL A 307 -21.92 14.15 3.04
C VAL A 307 -22.49 14.88 4.25
N SER A 308 -22.76 14.17 5.36
CA SER A 308 -23.28 14.74 6.61
C SER A 308 -22.21 15.38 7.51
N ASN A 309 -20.94 15.37 7.12
CA ASN A 309 -19.82 15.89 7.89
C ASN A 309 -19.56 15.13 9.22
N GLU A 310 -19.82 13.83 9.21
CA GLU A 310 -19.49 12.94 10.33
C GLU A 310 -18.09 12.35 10.24
N VAL A 311 -17.49 12.44 9.05
CA VAL A 311 -16.12 12.00 8.74
C VAL A 311 -15.40 13.09 7.94
N ASP A 312 -14.08 13.22 8.11
CA ASP A 312 -13.25 14.22 7.44
C ASP A 312 -12.43 13.63 6.30
N VAL A 313 -12.01 12.37 6.41
CA VAL A 313 -11.13 11.72 5.44
C VAL A 313 -11.68 10.33 5.12
N LEU A 314 -11.95 10.08 3.84
CA LEU A 314 -12.20 8.75 3.30
C LEU A 314 -10.93 8.24 2.61
N ALA A 315 -10.58 6.98 2.90
CA ALA A 315 -9.62 6.23 2.11
C ALA A 315 -10.27 5.80 0.79
N GLU A 316 -9.54 5.43 -0.21
CA GLU A 316 -10.00 4.88 -1.50
C GLU A 316 -11.46 5.17 -1.92
N VAL A 317 -11.66 6.20 -2.72
CA VAL A 317 -12.97 6.59 -3.26
C VAL A 317 -12.94 6.43 -4.77
N THR A 318 -13.97 5.85 -5.36
CA THR A 318 -14.12 5.81 -6.81
C THR A 318 -14.52 7.19 -7.35
N MET A 319 -14.27 7.44 -8.63
CA MET A 319 -14.67 8.71 -9.26
C MET A 319 -16.19 8.93 -9.18
N GLU A 320 -16.98 7.86 -9.37
CA GLU A 320 -18.43 7.91 -9.27
C GLU A 320 -18.92 8.27 -7.87
N GLU A 321 -18.26 7.74 -6.83
CA GLU A 321 -18.56 8.08 -5.44
C GLU A 321 -18.20 9.53 -5.13
N LEU A 322 -17.03 10.01 -5.58
CA LEU A 322 -16.60 11.39 -5.40
C LEU A 322 -17.62 12.36 -6.03
N GLU A 323 -17.98 12.15 -7.30
CA GLU A 323 -18.96 12.95 -8.02
C GLU A 323 -20.34 12.94 -7.32
N ALA A 324 -20.78 11.78 -6.85
CA ALA A 324 -22.06 11.63 -6.15
C ALA A 324 -22.06 12.38 -4.81
N MET A 325 -20.97 12.36 -4.07
CA MET A 325 -20.83 13.10 -2.81
C MET A 325 -20.72 14.61 -3.05
N GLN A 326 -19.91 15.05 -4.02
CA GLN A 326 -19.78 16.47 -4.39
C GLN A 326 -21.11 17.07 -4.89
N GLY A 327 -21.92 16.28 -5.59
CA GLY A 327 -23.28 16.67 -6.01
C GLY A 327 -24.22 16.95 -4.84
N GLN A 328 -23.93 16.44 -3.64
CA GLN A 328 -24.72 16.62 -2.44
C GLN A 328 -24.10 17.63 -1.45
N ASN A 329 -22.78 17.75 -1.44
CA ASN A 329 -22.03 18.66 -0.58
C ASN A 329 -20.82 19.21 -1.33
N ASP A 330 -20.91 20.47 -1.75
CA ASP A 330 -19.90 21.18 -2.54
C ASP A 330 -18.58 21.48 -1.79
N LYS A 331 -18.52 21.18 -0.49
CA LYS A 331 -17.31 21.31 0.31
C LYS A 331 -16.43 20.05 0.28
N ILE A 332 -16.94 18.96 -0.26
CA ILE A 332 -16.17 17.73 -0.42
C ILE A 332 -15.17 17.93 -1.55
N SER A 333 -13.90 17.74 -1.25
CA SER A 333 -12.81 17.77 -2.22
C SER A 333 -12.00 16.47 -2.14
N ALA A 334 -11.37 16.12 -3.24
CA ALA A 334 -10.33 15.11 -3.24
C ALA A 334 -8.98 15.73 -2.89
N TRP A 335 -7.90 14.95 -2.93
CA TRP A 335 -6.54 15.43 -2.67
C TRP A 335 -6.16 16.64 -3.55
N TYR A 336 -6.54 16.58 -4.85
CA TYR A 336 -6.52 17.73 -5.73
C TYR A 336 -7.96 18.22 -5.98
N SER A 337 -8.15 19.53 -6.05
CA SER A 337 -9.47 20.15 -6.30
C SER A 337 -9.98 19.94 -7.73
N GLU A 338 -9.08 19.63 -8.66
CA GLU A 338 -9.36 19.47 -10.08
C GLU A 338 -8.91 18.06 -10.53
N PHE A 339 -9.38 17.63 -11.71
CA PHE A 339 -8.95 16.39 -12.33
C PHE A 339 -7.41 16.30 -12.37
N PRO A 340 -6.80 15.19 -12.00
CA PRO A 340 -7.36 13.84 -11.77
C PRO A 340 -7.89 13.58 -10.36
N PHE A 341 -8.04 14.55 -9.52
CA PHE A 341 -8.57 14.56 -8.15
C PHE A 341 -7.77 13.77 -7.12
N ALA A 342 -7.31 12.57 -7.45
CA ALA A 342 -6.45 11.77 -6.60
C ALA A 342 -5.01 11.86 -7.05
N THR A 343 -4.07 11.72 -6.12
CA THR A 343 -2.66 11.58 -6.47
C THR A 343 -2.44 10.28 -7.23
N ALA A 344 -1.64 10.36 -8.27
CA ALA A 344 -1.05 9.20 -8.89
C ALA A 344 0.29 8.80 -8.23
N ASP A 345 0.72 9.51 -7.21
CA ASP A 345 2.03 9.32 -6.56
C ASP A 345 1.99 8.24 -5.46
N ASP A 346 1.26 7.16 -5.72
CA ASP A 346 1.32 5.93 -4.95
C ASP A 346 2.57 5.14 -5.37
N PRO A 347 3.50 4.82 -4.47
CA PRO A 347 4.68 4.03 -4.79
C PRO A 347 4.36 2.58 -5.20
N GLY A 348 3.16 2.11 -4.93
CA GLY A 348 2.69 0.79 -5.32
C GLY A 348 1.89 0.80 -6.64
N ALA A 349 2.43 0.26 -7.72
CA ALA A 349 1.71 0.13 -8.99
C ALA A 349 0.66 -0.98 -8.92
N LYS A 350 -0.57 -0.72 -9.41
CA LYS A 350 -1.58 -1.76 -9.65
C LYS A 350 -1.45 -2.30 -11.07
N GLY A 351 -1.53 -3.60 -11.25
CA GLY A 351 -1.38 -4.22 -12.56
C GLY A 351 -1.75 -5.70 -12.59
N LEU A 352 -1.47 -6.34 -13.71
CA LEU A 352 -1.61 -7.78 -13.88
C LEU A 352 -0.26 -8.46 -13.61
N VAL A 353 -0.23 -9.36 -12.66
CA VAL A 353 0.96 -10.07 -12.20
C VAL A 353 0.91 -11.53 -12.64
N PHE A 354 1.92 -11.97 -13.38
CA PHE A 354 2.07 -13.37 -13.78
C PHE A 354 2.84 -14.17 -12.74
N SER A 355 2.32 -15.30 -12.31
CA SER A 355 3.10 -16.25 -11.51
C SER A 355 3.99 -17.10 -12.42
N GLN A 356 5.23 -16.65 -12.63
CA GLN A 356 6.19 -17.36 -13.47
C GLN A 356 6.60 -18.72 -12.90
N GLY A 357 6.43 -18.92 -11.59
CA GLY A 357 6.67 -20.19 -10.90
C GLY A 357 5.74 -21.34 -11.34
N GLN A 358 4.60 -21.01 -12.00
CA GLN A 358 3.71 -22.00 -12.57
C GLN A 358 4.27 -22.69 -13.85
N GLY A 359 5.43 -22.20 -14.34
CA GLY A 359 6.05 -22.72 -15.56
C GLY A 359 5.33 -22.28 -16.83
N ALA A 360 5.54 -23.02 -17.92
CA ALA A 360 4.97 -22.68 -19.24
C ALA A 360 3.42 -22.74 -19.25
N PRO A 361 2.74 -21.76 -19.88
CA PRO A 361 3.31 -20.67 -20.65
C PRO A 361 3.66 -19.40 -19.86
N TYR A 362 3.42 -19.35 -18.55
CA TYR A 362 3.49 -18.13 -17.72
C TYR A 362 4.91 -17.59 -17.54
N ASP A 363 5.92 -18.46 -17.58
CA ASP A 363 7.35 -18.11 -17.57
C ASP A 363 7.89 -17.69 -18.96
N ASN A 364 7.10 -17.86 -20.04
CA ASN A 364 7.47 -17.48 -21.39
C ASN A 364 7.19 -15.99 -21.64
N ALA A 365 8.23 -15.25 -22.02
CA ALA A 365 8.13 -13.82 -22.30
C ALA A 365 7.20 -13.48 -23.47
N ASP A 366 7.20 -14.32 -24.54
CA ASP A 366 6.36 -14.09 -25.72
C ASP A 366 4.87 -14.23 -25.35
N PHE A 367 4.52 -15.17 -24.45
CA PHE A 367 3.17 -15.29 -23.91
C PHE A 367 2.76 -14.02 -23.12
N ARG A 368 3.61 -13.54 -22.23
CA ARG A 368 3.30 -12.34 -21.45
C ARG A 368 3.16 -11.10 -22.34
N TRP A 369 4.02 -10.95 -23.35
CA TRP A 369 3.86 -9.91 -24.36
C TRP A 369 2.57 -10.04 -25.16
N ALA A 370 2.17 -11.26 -25.53
CA ALA A 370 0.91 -11.49 -26.23
C ALA A 370 -0.28 -10.99 -25.39
N ILE A 371 -0.33 -11.34 -24.10
CA ILE A 371 -1.38 -10.83 -23.20
C ILE A 371 -1.32 -9.30 -23.10
N THR A 372 -0.14 -8.70 -22.96
CA THR A 372 0.03 -7.24 -22.88
C THR A 372 -0.52 -6.55 -24.14
N LEU A 373 -0.16 -7.02 -25.33
CA LEU A 373 -0.61 -6.42 -26.60
C LEU A 373 -2.07 -6.71 -26.94
N ALA A 374 -2.67 -7.75 -26.35
CA ALA A 374 -4.09 -8.02 -26.46
C ALA A 374 -4.98 -7.09 -25.65
N LEU A 375 -4.40 -6.32 -24.70
CA LEU A 375 -5.12 -5.42 -23.81
C LEU A 375 -5.07 -3.96 -24.31
N ASP A 376 -6.23 -3.29 -24.31
CA ASP A 376 -6.38 -1.86 -24.56
C ASP A 376 -6.38 -1.10 -23.24
N ILE A 377 -5.25 -0.52 -22.89
CA ILE A 377 -5.07 0.22 -21.64
C ILE A 377 -5.92 1.50 -21.59
N ASP A 378 -6.19 2.13 -22.73
CA ASP A 378 -7.05 3.32 -22.78
C ASP A 378 -8.45 2.99 -22.25
N GLN A 379 -9.02 1.84 -22.69
CA GLN A 379 -10.32 1.39 -22.20
C GLN A 379 -10.27 0.96 -20.74
N ILE A 380 -9.19 0.29 -20.33
CA ILE A 380 -9.00 -0.13 -18.93
C ILE A 380 -8.95 1.11 -18.03
N SER A 381 -8.13 2.10 -18.35
CA SER A 381 -8.02 3.35 -17.59
C SER A 381 -9.34 4.10 -17.50
N MET A 382 -10.06 4.22 -18.61
CA MET A 382 -11.37 4.87 -18.63
C MET A 382 -12.41 4.11 -17.80
N ASN A 383 -12.41 2.78 -17.82
CA ASN A 383 -13.39 1.97 -17.12
C ASN A 383 -13.16 1.89 -15.61
N ILE A 384 -11.89 1.98 -15.16
CA ILE A 384 -11.53 1.86 -13.75
C ILE A 384 -11.48 3.22 -13.08
N PHE A 385 -10.80 4.19 -13.72
CA PHE A 385 -10.42 5.47 -13.14
C PHE A 385 -11.06 6.66 -13.84
N GLN A 386 -11.95 6.45 -14.82
CA GLN A 386 -12.43 7.51 -15.72
C GLN A 386 -11.27 8.32 -16.35
N GLY A 387 -10.15 7.68 -16.56
CA GLY A 387 -8.92 8.28 -17.09
C GLY A 387 -8.03 8.97 -16.06
N ALA A 388 -8.38 8.97 -14.78
CA ALA A 388 -7.59 9.64 -13.72
C ALA A 388 -6.32 8.88 -13.30
N GLY A 389 -6.01 7.73 -13.91
CA GLY A 389 -4.83 6.93 -13.58
C GLY A 389 -3.61 7.26 -14.43
N ARG A 390 -2.43 7.30 -13.81
CA ARG A 390 -1.15 7.41 -14.52
C ARG A 390 -0.69 6.02 -14.99
N ALA A 391 -0.42 5.84 -16.28
CA ALA A 391 0.10 4.60 -16.82
C ALA A 391 1.63 4.52 -16.68
N ALA A 392 2.12 3.34 -16.29
CA ALA A 392 3.54 3.06 -16.08
C ALA A 392 3.98 1.89 -16.98
N PRO A 393 4.74 2.13 -18.07
CA PRO A 393 5.17 1.08 -19.00
C PRO A 393 6.19 0.12 -18.39
N ILE A 394 6.86 0.54 -17.32
CA ILE A 394 7.78 -0.27 -16.54
C ILE A 394 7.13 -0.48 -15.17
N PRO A 395 6.54 -1.64 -14.88
CA PRO A 395 5.66 -1.84 -13.72
C PRO A 395 6.37 -1.71 -12.38
N LEU A 396 7.68 -1.67 -12.37
CA LEU A 396 8.45 -1.72 -11.13
C LEU A 396 8.81 -0.36 -10.57
N MET A 397 8.29 0.78 -10.96
CA MET A 397 8.80 2.04 -10.36
C MET A 397 8.25 3.30 -10.99
N ASN A 398 7.00 3.30 -11.47
CA ASN A 398 6.74 4.30 -12.47
C ASN A 398 5.42 5.02 -12.41
N ASN A 399 4.64 4.76 -11.38
CA ASN A 399 3.38 5.45 -11.18
C ASN A 399 3.52 6.75 -10.37
N THR A 400 4.67 7.00 -9.75
CA THR A 400 4.96 8.29 -9.11
C THR A 400 5.71 9.22 -10.07
N LYS A 401 5.49 10.53 -9.90
CA LYS A 401 6.20 11.51 -10.73
C LYS A 401 7.71 11.40 -10.59
N TYR A 402 8.24 11.28 -9.38
CA TYR A 402 9.69 11.19 -9.16
C TYR A 402 10.31 9.94 -9.81
N LEU A 403 9.60 8.81 -9.81
CA LEU A 403 10.08 7.59 -10.49
C LEU A 403 9.96 7.70 -12.01
N GLN A 404 8.90 8.34 -12.50
CA GLN A 404 8.78 8.65 -13.93
C GLN A 404 9.95 9.52 -14.41
N ASP A 405 10.27 10.60 -13.69
CA ASP A 405 11.35 11.51 -14.01
C ASP A 405 12.73 10.84 -13.91
N THR A 406 12.90 9.95 -12.95
CA THR A 406 14.17 9.26 -12.69
C THR A 406 14.44 8.12 -13.68
N TYR A 407 13.40 7.38 -14.10
CA TYR A 407 13.59 6.15 -14.89
C TYR A 407 12.91 6.20 -16.27
N THR A 408 11.62 6.51 -16.34
CA THR A 408 10.89 6.42 -17.62
C THR A 408 11.33 7.49 -18.59
N ILE A 409 11.42 8.73 -18.15
CA ILE A 409 11.84 9.82 -19.04
C ILE A 409 13.26 9.61 -19.58
N PRO A 410 14.28 9.28 -18.76
CA PRO A 410 15.61 8.96 -19.28
C PRO A 410 15.66 7.71 -20.19
N MET A 411 14.69 6.80 -20.07
CA MET A 411 14.61 5.59 -20.90
C MET A 411 13.81 5.77 -22.20
N GLN A 412 13.25 6.95 -22.49
CA GLN A 412 12.36 7.16 -23.65
C GLN A 412 13.01 6.71 -24.96
N ASP A 413 14.26 7.10 -25.22
CA ASP A 413 14.97 6.69 -26.43
C ASP A 413 15.08 5.17 -26.57
N TRP A 414 15.29 4.46 -25.46
CA TRP A 414 15.34 3.01 -25.45
C TRP A 414 13.95 2.41 -25.67
N LEU A 415 12.92 2.90 -24.99
CA LEU A 415 11.54 2.42 -25.11
C LEU A 415 11.03 2.58 -26.56
N GLU A 416 11.26 3.73 -27.19
CA GLU A 416 10.83 4.01 -28.56
C GLU A 416 11.59 3.19 -29.60
N ASN A 417 12.82 2.74 -29.29
CA ASN A 417 13.64 1.93 -30.18
C ASN A 417 13.61 0.44 -29.84
N PHE A 418 12.94 0.05 -28.76
CA PHE A 418 12.75 -1.35 -28.43
C PHE A 418 11.93 -2.06 -29.51
N GLU A 419 12.48 -3.15 -30.04
CA GLU A 419 11.84 -3.99 -31.05
C GLU A 419 11.52 -5.37 -30.48
N LEU A 420 10.31 -5.82 -30.76
CA LEU A 420 9.81 -7.12 -30.37
C LEU A 420 9.71 -8.01 -31.62
N ASP A 421 10.44 -9.12 -31.62
CA ASP A 421 10.39 -10.14 -32.68
C ASP A 421 9.12 -10.95 -32.56
N LEU A 422 8.33 -11.01 -33.63
CA LEU A 422 7.04 -11.73 -33.67
C LEU A 422 7.18 -13.21 -34.07
N GLY A 423 8.39 -13.69 -34.40
CA GLY A 423 8.66 -15.09 -34.73
C GLY A 423 8.39 -15.50 -36.18
N ASP A 424 7.79 -14.63 -36.97
CA ASP A 424 7.51 -14.84 -38.41
C ASP A 424 8.49 -14.10 -39.34
N GLY A 425 9.58 -13.55 -38.76
CA GLY A 425 10.56 -12.73 -39.46
C GLY A 425 10.19 -11.24 -39.50
N THR A 426 9.13 -10.83 -38.81
CA THR A 426 8.75 -9.43 -38.64
C THR A 426 9.01 -8.96 -37.21
N THR A 427 9.24 -7.65 -37.05
CA THR A 427 9.39 -6.99 -35.74
C THR A 427 8.39 -5.84 -35.61
N ILE A 428 8.05 -5.48 -34.38
CA ILE A 428 7.28 -4.26 -34.08
C ILE A 428 8.00 -3.44 -33.00
N LYS A 429 7.73 -2.13 -33.00
CA LYS A 429 8.02 -1.25 -31.87
C LYS A 429 6.76 -1.13 -31.02
N PRO A 430 6.69 -1.83 -29.88
CA PRO A 430 5.44 -1.94 -29.14
C PRO A 430 5.14 -0.71 -28.29
N TYR A 431 6.11 0.15 -28.04
CA TYR A 431 5.90 1.35 -27.21
C TYR A 431 5.16 2.45 -27.95
N ASP A 432 4.26 3.12 -27.21
CA ASP A 432 3.40 4.18 -27.73
C ASP A 432 3.45 5.40 -26.79
N THR A 433 4.01 6.49 -27.27
CA THR A 433 4.11 7.79 -26.60
C THR A 433 2.82 8.60 -26.67
N GLY A 434 1.83 8.16 -27.46
CA GLY A 434 0.55 8.87 -27.68
C GLY A 434 -0.46 8.70 -26.56
N TYR A 435 -0.20 7.88 -25.55
CA TYR A 435 -1.15 7.56 -24.49
C TYR A 435 -1.69 8.82 -23.77
N ALA A 436 -0.81 9.69 -23.26
CA ALA A 436 -1.22 10.88 -22.52
C ALA A 436 -2.15 11.80 -23.34
N LYS A 437 -1.87 12.00 -24.64
CA LYS A 437 -2.71 12.81 -25.52
C LYS A 437 -4.09 12.20 -25.74
N ARG A 438 -4.16 10.87 -25.94
CA ARG A 438 -5.45 10.19 -26.10
C ARG A 438 -6.28 10.23 -24.82
N MET A 439 -5.64 10.12 -23.64
CA MET A 439 -6.33 10.26 -22.36
C MET A 439 -6.84 11.69 -22.16
N ALA A 440 -6.05 12.70 -22.49
CA ALA A 440 -6.47 14.11 -22.47
C ALA A 440 -7.69 14.36 -23.37
N GLU A 441 -7.69 13.81 -24.60
CA GLU A 441 -8.84 13.91 -25.52
C GLU A 441 -10.09 13.22 -24.94
N LYS A 442 -9.95 12.05 -24.31
CA LYS A 442 -11.09 11.29 -23.74
C LYS A 442 -11.67 11.94 -22.48
N THR A 443 -10.83 12.57 -21.67
CA THR A 443 -11.23 13.23 -20.41
C THR A 443 -11.57 14.71 -20.56
N GLY A 444 -11.25 15.32 -21.73
CA GLY A 444 -11.43 16.74 -21.98
C GLY A 444 -10.39 17.64 -21.32
N VAL A 445 -9.34 17.06 -20.77
CA VAL A 445 -8.21 17.80 -20.17
C VAL A 445 -7.37 18.46 -21.25
N THR A 446 -6.89 19.67 -20.97
CA THR A 446 -5.99 20.44 -21.86
C THR A 446 -4.75 20.84 -21.09
N GLY A 447 -3.58 20.79 -21.74
CA GLY A 447 -2.30 21.15 -21.15
C GLY A 447 -1.18 21.06 -22.16
N THR A 448 0.02 21.43 -21.74
CA THR A 448 1.25 21.18 -22.49
C THR A 448 1.56 19.67 -22.51
N ASP A 449 2.42 19.24 -23.42
CA ASP A 449 2.84 17.82 -23.48
C ASP A 449 3.46 17.36 -22.14
N GLU A 450 4.20 18.22 -21.45
CA GLU A 450 4.82 17.93 -20.16
C GLU A 450 3.73 17.74 -19.05
N GLU A 451 2.78 18.65 -18.94
CA GLU A 451 1.68 18.55 -17.98
C GLU A 451 0.82 17.30 -18.22
N LEU A 452 0.58 16.93 -19.48
CA LEU A 452 -0.17 15.71 -19.81
C LEU A 452 0.61 14.44 -19.48
N ILE A 453 1.93 14.45 -19.68
CA ILE A 453 2.81 13.35 -19.31
C ILE A 453 2.86 13.20 -17.78
N ASP A 454 2.97 14.29 -17.05
CA ASP A 454 2.93 14.27 -15.58
C ASP A 454 1.62 13.70 -15.05
N MET A 455 0.50 13.99 -15.72
CA MET A 455 -0.82 13.55 -15.31
C MET A 455 -1.12 12.10 -15.69
N PHE A 456 -0.85 11.71 -16.93
CA PHE A 456 -1.30 10.43 -17.50
C PHE A 456 -0.17 9.40 -17.67
N GLY A 457 1.09 9.81 -17.61
CA GLY A 457 2.26 8.96 -17.86
C GLY A 457 2.90 9.18 -19.23
N ALA A 458 4.18 8.84 -19.33
CA ALA A 458 5.01 9.09 -20.50
C ALA A 458 4.71 8.22 -21.73
N GLY A 459 3.92 7.16 -21.55
CA GLY A 459 3.52 6.24 -22.60
C GLY A 459 3.10 4.89 -22.07
N TRP A 460 2.67 4.01 -22.98
CA TRP A 460 2.26 2.64 -22.69
C TRP A 460 2.56 1.71 -23.86
N TRP A 461 2.23 0.43 -23.71
CA TRP A 461 2.33 -0.56 -24.77
C TRP A 461 1.12 -0.48 -25.70
N LYS A 462 1.34 -0.63 -27.01
CA LYS A 462 0.27 -0.62 -28.01
C LYS A 462 -0.71 -1.75 -27.78
N HIS A 463 -1.98 -1.49 -28.06
CA HIS A 463 -2.95 -2.55 -28.31
C HIS A 463 -2.78 -3.03 -29.76
N ASP A 464 -2.34 -4.28 -29.96
CA ASP A 464 -2.08 -4.88 -31.26
C ASP A 464 -2.45 -6.38 -31.24
N ALA A 465 -3.69 -6.66 -31.58
CA ALA A 465 -4.22 -8.02 -31.57
C ALA A 465 -3.53 -8.94 -32.59
N GLU A 466 -3.07 -8.41 -33.73
CA GLU A 466 -2.36 -9.24 -34.74
C GLU A 466 -0.97 -9.63 -34.21
N ALA A 467 -0.23 -8.71 -33.65
CA ALA A 467 1.05 -9.01 -33.01
C ALA A 467 0.88 -9.98 -31.82
N ALA A 468 -0.17 -9.81 -31.02
CA ALA A 468 -0.50 -10.71 -29.92
C ALA A 468 -0.76 -12.15 -30.40
N GLU A 469 -1.49 -12.34 -31.49
CA GLU A 469 -1.69 -13.66 -32.10
C GLU A 469 -0.37 -14.31 -32.56
N LYS A 470 0.50 -13.55 -33.22
CA LYS A 470 1.80 -14.05 -33.67
C LYS A 470 2.67 -14.48 -32.49
N LEU A 471 2.66 -13.70 -31.40
CA LEU A 471 3.39 -14.04 -30.18
C LEU A 471 2.84 -15.27 -29.46
N LEU A 472 1.51 -15.47 -29.44
CA LEU A 472 0.96 -16.73 -28.94
C LEU A 472 1.45 -17.92 -29.75
N ILE A 473 1.47 -17.82 -31.09
CA ILE A 473 2.00 -18.87 -31.96
C ILE A 473 3.49 -19.10 -31.68
N LYS A 474 4.28 -18.04 -31.54
CA LYS A 474 5.71 -18.12 -31.17
C LYS A 474 5.93 -18.76 -29.81
N ALA A 475 5.02 -18.52 -28.86
CA ALA A 475 5.04 -19.13 -27.52
C ALA A 475 4.59 -20.61 -27.52
N GLY A 476 4.22 -21.16 -28.67
CA GLY A 476 3.85 -22.58 -28.82
C GLY A 476 2.34 -22.86 -28.76
N PHE A 477 1.51 -21.82 -28.89
CA PHE A 477 0.06 -21.97 -28.98
C PHE A 477 -0.39 -22.30 -30.41
N GLU A 478 -1.48 -23.01 -30.53
CA GLU A 478 -2.16 -23.33 -31.78
C GLU A 478 -3.57 -22.73 -31.75
N LYS A 479 -3.93 -21.91 -32.76
CA LYS A 479 -5.28 -21.36 -32.91
C LYS A 479 -6.15 -22.38 -33.68
N LYS A 480 -7.33 -22.70 -33.11
CA LYS A 480 -8.36 -23.54 -33.74
C LYS A 480 -9.68 -22.79 -33.83
N ASP A 481 -10.67 -23.37 -34.49
CA ASP A 481 -11.97 -22.73 -34.68
C ASP A 481 -12.69 -22.40 -33.36
N ASP A 482 -12.40 -23.16 -32.29
CA ASP A 482 -13.05 -23.06 -30.99
C ASP A 482 -12.15 -22.45 -29.89
N GLY A 483 -10.98 -21.87 -30.24
CA GLY A 483 -10.10 -21.18 -29.32
C GLY A 483 -8.63 -21.55 -29.44
N TRP A 484 -7.87 -21.21 -28.39
CA TRP A 484 -6.42 -21.43 -28.32
C TRP A 484 -6.07 -22.72 -27.60
N TYR A 485 -5.06 -23.43 -28.11
CA TYR A 485 -4.56 -24.69 -27.57
C TYR A 485 -3.09 -24.54 -27.20
N PHE A 486 -2.70 -25.12 -26.08
CA PHE A 486 -1.32 -25.23 -25.64
C PHE A 486 -0.99 -26.65 -25.24
N ASN A 487 0.15 -27.19 -25.73
CA ASN A 487 0.54 -28.60 -25.51
C ASN A 487 -0.57 -29.60 -25.84
N GLY A 488 -1.33 -29.32 -26.91
CA GLY A 488 -2.39 -30.19 -27.42
C GLY A 488 -3.72 -30.11 -26.65
N SER A 489 -3.81 -29.34 -25.60
CA SER A 489 -5.04 -29.15 -24.82
C SER A 489 -5.60 -27.73 -25.01
N LYS A 490 -6.93 -27.59 -24.97
CA LYS A 490 -7.57 -26.28 -24.99
C LYS A 490 -7.10 -25.48 -23.79
N PHE A 491 -6.64 -24.26 -24.03
CA PHE A 491 -6.08 -23.40 -22.99
C PHE A 491 -7.16 -22.50 -22.40
N THR A 492 -7.17 -22.39 -21.09
CA THR A 492 -8.01 -21.44 -20.33
C THR A 492 -7.13 -20.67 -19.39
N LEU A 493 -7.18 -19.34 -19.45
CA LEU A 493 -6.45 -18.44 -18.57
C LEU A 493 -7.29 -18.12 -17.34
N GLU A 494 -6.76 -18.42 -16.17
CA GLU A 494 -7.38 -18.00 -14.90
C GLU A 494 -6.84 -16.64 -14.47
N LEU A 495 -7.76 -15.71 -14.18
CA LEU A 495 -7.48 -14.40 -13.61
C LEU A 495 -7.99 -14.36 -12.16
N SER A 496 -7.14 -14.00 -11.22
CA SER A 496 -7.48 -13.88 -9.81
C SER A 496 -7.47 -12.41 -9.35
N TYR A 497 -8.24 -12.07 -8.31
CA TYR A 497 -8.18 -10.77 -7.64
C TYR A 497 -8.63 -10.89 -6.19
N LEU A 498 -8.26 -9.88 -5.36
CA LEU A 498 -8.76 -9.73 -4.00
C LEU A 498 -10.13 -9.04 -4.04
N ALA A 499 -11.13 -9.67 -3.43
CA ALA A 499 -12.51 -9.20 -3.51
C ALA A 499 -12.87 -8.23 -2.37
N ASP A 500 -12.18 -8.33 -1.26
CA ASP A 500 -12.52 -7.66 0.01
C ASP A 500 -11.74 -6.35 0.25
N THR A 501 -10.55 -6.21 -0.33
CA THR A 501 -9.68 -5.05 -0.08
C THR A 501 -9.25 -4.29 -1.33
N GLU A 502 -9.43 -4.86 -2.53
CA GLU A 502 -8.87 -4.32 -3.77
C GLU A 502 -9.94 -4.16 -4.87
N ALA A 503 -10.93 -3.30 -4.62
CA ALA A 503 -12.04 -3.08 -5.56
C ALA A 503 -11.57 -2.62 -6.95
N GLN A 504 -10.55 -1.76 -7.03
CA GLN A 504 -10.00 -1.28 -8.30
C GLN A 504 -9.27 -2.39 -9.06
N ALA A 505 -8.50 -3.24 -8.36
CA ALA A 505 -7.86 -4.40 -8.97
C ALA A 505 -8.91 -5.37 -9.53
N GLY A 506 -10.02 -5.58 -8.83
CA GLY A 506 -11.15 -6.37 -9.32
C GLY A 506 -11.78 -5.81 -10.60
N ARG A 507 -11.98 -4.49 -10.69
CA ARG A 507 -12.45 -3.82 -11.93
C ARG A 507 -11.45 -4.01 -13.07
N GLY A 508 -10.14 -3.91 -12.79
CA GLY A 508 -9.07 -4.14 -13.77
C GLY A 508 -9.06 -5.55 -14.32
N VAL A 509 -9.18 -6.55 -13.43
CA VAL A 509 -9.28 -7.95 -13.83
C VAL A 509 -10.52 -8.21 -14.67
N GLN A 510 -11.68 -7.64 -14.30
CA GLN A 510 -12.91 -7.78 -15.10
C GLN A 510 -12.77 -7.15 -16.48
N ALA A 511 -12.12 -5.99 -16.59
CA ALA A 511 -11.86 -5.34 -17.87
C ALA A 511 -10.91 -6.19 -18.75
N ALA A 512 -9.82 -6.68 -18.18
CA ALA A 512 -8.87 -7.57 -18.85
C ALA A 512 -9.55 -8.88 -19.31
N TYR A 513 -10.34 -9.50 -18.44
CA TYR A 513 -11.13 -10.68 -18.77
C TYR A 513 -12.00 -10.47 -20.02
N ASN A 514 -12.78 -9.38 -20.04
CA ASN A 514 -13.67 -9.09 -21.17
C ASN A 514 -12.89 -8.88 -22.48
N GLN A 515 -11.74 -8.19 -22.44
CA GLN A 515 -10.90 -7.96 -23.60
C GLN A 515 -10.22 -9.25 -24.09
N LEU A 516 -9.70 -10.07 -23.19
CA LEU A 516 -9.06 -11.34 -23.53
C LEU A 516 -10.06 -12.36 -24.09
N GLN A 517 -11.29 -12.39 -23.58
CA GLN A 517 -12.38 -13.16 -24.16
C GLN A 517 -12.72 -12.68 -25.58
N ALA A 518 -12.80 -11.36 -25.79
CA ALA A 518 -13.02 -10.79 -27.12
C ALA A 518 -11.87 -11.08 -28.10
N PHE A 519 -10.64 -11.17 -27.61
CA PHE A 519 -9.46 -11.59 -28.36
C PHE A 519 -9.49 -13.08 -28.73
N GLY A 520 -10.34 -13.89 -28.08
CA GLY A 520 -10.53 -15.31 -28.35
C GLY A 520 -9.78 -16.25 -27.39
N LEU A 521 -9.26 -15.74 -26.27
CA LEU A 521 -8.77 -16.57 -25.18
C LEU A 521 -9.92 -16.97 -24.26
N ASP A 522 -10.07 -18.25 -23.98
CA ASP A 522 -10.96 -18.71 -22.91
C ASP A 522 -10.37 -18.27 -21.56
N CYS A 523 -11.18 -17.59 -20.75
CA CYS A 523 -10.74 -17.08 -19.45
C CYS A 523 -11.74 -17.44 -18.35
N THR A 524 -11.26 -17.55 -17.13
CA THR A 524 -12.06 -17.65 -15.90
C THR A 524 -11.61 -16.59 -14.89
N ILE A 525 -12.53 -16.19 -14.01
CA ILE A 525 -12.21 -15.25 -12.92
C ILE A 525 -12.39 -15.96 -11.59
N VAL A 526 -11.42 -15.80 -10.69
CA VAL A 526 -11.44 -16.32 -9.32
C VAL A 526 -11.26 -15.16 -8.35
N SER A 527 -12.26 -14.90 -7.51
CA SER A 527 -12.13 -13.97 -6.39
C SER A 527 -11.52 -14.68 -5.19
N LYS A 528 -10.58 -14.04 -4.52
CA LYS A 528 -9.93 -14.54 -3.31
C LYS A 528 -10.14 -13.54 -2.19
N SER A 529 -10.28 -14.03 -0.94
CA SER A 529 -10.19 -13.18 0.24
C SER A 529 -8.74 -12.83 0.55
N SER A 530 -8.49 -11.76 1.30
CA SER A 530 -7.15 -11.37 1.75
C SER A 530 -6.44 -12.52 2.46
N ALA A 531 -7.11 -13.21 3.38
CA ALA A 531 -6.54 -14.36 4.10
C ALA A 531 -6.13 -15.52 3.15
N THR A 532 -6.88 -15.75 2.06
CA THR A 532 -6.49 -16.74 1.05
C THR A 532 -5.33 -16.24 0.21
N TRP A 533 -5.34 -14.95 -0.13
CA TRP A 533 -4.30 -14.34 -0.94
C TRP A 533 -2.95 -14.28 -0.22
N ASP A 534 -2.93 -14.02 1.08
CA ASP A 534 -1.71 -14.00 1.89
C ASP A 534 -0.92 -15.32 1.77
N VAL A 535 -1.62 -16.43 1.68
CA VAL A 535 -1.00 -17.75 1.47
C VAL A 535 -0.67 -17.98 0.00
N ASP A 536 -1.65 -17.82 -0.89
CA ASP A 536 -1.52 -18.14 -2.30
C ASP A 536 -0.58 -17.17 -3.03
N GLY A 537 -0.67 -15.87 -2.74
CA GLY A 537 0.18 -14.84 -3.34
C GLY A 537 1.65 -15.04 -2.97
N GLY A 538 1.94 -15.27 -1.67
CA GLY A 538 3.29 -15.53 -1.18
C GLY A 538 3.92 -16.82 -1.72
N GLN A 539 3.10 -17.82 -2.05
CA GLN A 539 3.56 -19.09 -2.63
C GLN A 539 3.51 -19.11 -4.17
N GLY A 540 2.99 -18.07 -4.81
CA GLY A 540 2.79 -18.04 -6.26
C GLY A 540 1.67 -18.96 -6.76
N ASN A 541 0.70 -19.33 -5.91
CA ASN A 541 -0.43 -20.21 -6.24
C ASN A 541 -1.55 -19.45 -6.97
N TYR A 542 -1.20 -18.80 -8.04
CA TYR A 542 -2.10 -18.14 -8.99
C TYR A 542 -1.46 -18.18 -10.38
N TYR A 543 -2.20 -17.85 -11.43
CA TYR A 543 -1.67 -17.79 -12.80
C TYR A 543 -1.47 -16.36 -13.26
N LEU A 544 -2.53 -15.57 -13.28
CA LEU A 544 -2.53 -14.13 -13.55
C LEU A 544 -3.41 -13.45 -12.52
N ALA A 545 -2.89 -12.46 -11.82
CA ALA A 545 -3.64 -11.77 -10.78
C ALA A 545 -3.63 -10.26 -10.97
N GLY A 546 -4.78 -9.61 -10.69
CA GLY A 546 -4.84 -8.18 -10.46
C GLY A 546 -4.38 -7.88 -9.04
N TYR A 547 -3.17 -7.35 -8.91
CA TYR A 547 -2.52 -7.10 -7.62
C TYR A 547 -1.41 -6.04 -7.75
N TRP A 548 -0.68 -5.84 -6.70
CA TRP A 548 0.50 -4.99 -6.63
C TRP A 548 1.73 -5.76 -7.14
N PRO A 549 2.26 -5.48 -8.34
CA PRO A 549 3.44 -6.19 -8.85
C PRO A 549 4.70 -5.85 -8.06
N SER A 550 4.85 -4.61 -7.68
CA SER A 550 5.86 -4.08 -6.76
C SER A 550 5.68 -2.56 -6.63
N GLY A 551 6.45 -1.93 -5.74
CA GLY A 551 6.52 -0.50 -5.57
C GLY A 551 7.97 -0.03 -5.43
N GLY A 552 8.27 1.15 -5.95
CA GLY A 552 9.51 1.88 -5.68
C GLY A 552 9.23 2.99 -4.69
N ILE A 553 9.90 2.97 -3.56
CA ILE A 553 9.60 3.87 -2.44
C ILE A 553 10.46 5.14 -2.51
N LEU A 554 11.69 5.01 -2.96
CA LEU A 554 12.66 6.10 -3.11
C LEU A 554 13.10 6.24 -4.56
N LYS A 555 13.80 7.34 -4.89
CA LYS A 555 14.48 7.53 -6.18
C LYS A 555 15.61 6.53 -6.44
N ASP A 556 15.56 5.38 -5.81
CA ASP A 556 16.53 4.31 -5.93
C ASP A 556 15.85 3.03 -6.40
N PHE A 557 16.39 2.42 -7.44
CA PHE A 557 15.88 1.19 -8.05
C PHE A 557 15.72 0.02 -7.07
N TYR A 558 16.45 0.04 -5.96
CA TYR A 558 16.45 -1.06 -5.01
C TYR A 558 15.88 -0.68 -3.63
N SER A 559 15.27 0.48 -3.50
CA SER A 559 14.60 0.90 -2.25
C SER A 559 13.35 0.09 -1.96
#